data_1fbf424c04d107b0ec4db3c16e337b60
#
_entry.id   1fbf424c04d107b0ec4db3c16e337b60
#
_cell.length_a   1.000
_cell.length_b   1.000
_cell.length_c   1.000
_cell.angle_alpha   90.00
_cell.angle_beta   90.00
_cell.angle_gamma   90.00
#
_symmetry.space_group_name_H-M   'P 1'
#
loop_
_entity.id
_entity.type
_entity.pdbx_description
1 polymer ?
#
loop_
_entity_poly.entity_id
_entity_poly.type
_entity_poly.pdbx_seq_one_letter_code
_entity_poly.pdbx_strand_id
1 'polypeptide(L)'
;LCKAIPDRLPEGAKMNLTNAIKYTPELRDAEYSTDPRESNTIKYAKMLEGTIRGTGIHACGFIICRDPISNWVPVSTADDPDFPGLKTAVTQYDGHVIESTGLIKMDFLGLKTLSELKEACKVVKQTLGEDVDLDHIPIDDTLTYELYQRGQTIGTFQFESPGMQKYLRELKPTVFEDLIAMNALYRPGPMDYIPSFIARKNGQEEIKYDIPCMEKYLKDTYGITVYQEQVMLLSRQLANFTRGESDALRKAMGKKKKDIVD
;
A
#
# COMPACT_ATOMS: atom_id res chain seq x y z
N LEU A 1 -11.02 18.61 -21.90
CA LEU A 1 -9.58 18.35 -21.68
C LEU A 1 -9.32 17.56 -20.39
N CYS A 2 -9.89 17.93 -19.22
CA CYS A 2 -9.62 17.22 -17.97
C CYS A 2 -9.95 15.71 -18.05
N LYS A 3 -11.02 15.33 -18.74
CA LYS A 3 -11.42 13.93 -18.94
C LYS A 3 -10.52 13.16 -19.93
N ALA A 4 -9.75 13.88 -20.73
CA ALA A 4 -8.82 13.28 -21.68
C ALA A 4 -7.46 12.90 -21.03
N ILE A 5 -7.21 13.35 -19.79
CA ILE A 5 -6.01 12.94 -19.05
C ILE A 5 -6.17 11.46 -18.66
N PRO A 6 -5.27 10.57 -19.12
CA PRO A 6 -5.38 9.15 -18.82
C PRO A 6 -5.06 8.86 -17.35
N ASP A 7 -5.74 7.88 -16.76
CA ASP A 7 -5.44 7.42 -15.40
C ASP A 7 -4.08 6.70 -15.30
N ARG A 8 -3.61 6.13 -16.41
CA ARG A 8 -2.32 5.43 -16.52
C ARG A 8 -1.64 5.77 -17.84
N LEU A 9 -0.33 5.92 -17.78
CA LEU A 9 0.53 6.08 -18.96
C LEU A 9 1.22 4.75 -19.31
N PRO A 10 1.78 4.61 -20.54
CA PRO A 10 2.59 3.44 -20.89
C PRO A 10 3.71 3.17 -19.89
N GLU A 11 4.15 1.91 -19.82
CA GLU A 11 5.14 1.42 -18.86
C GLU A 11 6.40 2.29 -18.84
N GLY A 12 6.85 2.67 -17.63
CA GLY A 12 8.01 3.51 -17.40
C GLY A 12 7.78 5.02 -17.52
N ALA A 13 6.62 5.49 -18.00
CA ALA A 13 6.34 6.90 -18.09
C ALA A 13 5.81 7.47 -16.75
N LYS A 14 6.49 8.49 -16.22
CA LYS A 14 6.02 9.21 -15.04
C LYS A 14 4.71 9.93 -15.35
N MET A 15 3.71 9.82 -14.46
CA MET A 15 2.47 10.58 -14.59
C MET A 15 2.76 12.07 -14.36
N ASN A 16 2.68 12.84 -15.42
CA ASN A 16 2.73 14.29 -15.44
C ASN A 16 2.06 14.81 -16.73
N LEU A 17 1.76 16.09 -16.77
CA LEU A 17 1.03 16.70 -17.90
C LEU A 17 1.82 16.60 -19.22
N THR A 18 3.13 16.76 -19.18
CA THR A 18 4.00 16.63 -20.36
C THR A 18 3.89 15.25 -20.99
N ASN A 19 3.96 14.20 -20.18
CA ASN A 19 3.81 12.83 -20.66
C ASN A 19 2.34 12.53 -21.06
N ALA A 20 1.36 13.05 -20.32
CA ALA A 20 -0.05 12.89 -20.69
C ALA A 20 -0.32 13.48 -22.08
N ILE A 21 0.18 14.67 -22.38
CA ILE A 21 0.08 15.30 -23.70
C ILE A 21 0.78 14.46 -24.76
N LYS A 22 1.98 13.95 -24.46
CA LYS A 22 2.76 13.13 -25.40
C LYS A 22 2.00 11.87 -25.84
N TYR A 23 1.29 11.23 -24.92
CA TYR A 23 0.63 9.93 -25.17
C TYR A 23 -0.87 10.04 -25.49
N THR A 24 -1.47 11.21 -25.37
CA THR A 24 -2.91 11.44 -25.62
C THR A 24 -3.07 12.40 -26.79
N PRO A 25 -3.54 11.93 -27.97
CA PRO A 25 -3.73 12.77 -29.15
C PRO A 25 -4.60 14.00 -28.89
N GLU A 26 -5.73 13.83 -28.19
CA GLU A 26 -6.68 14.91 -27.87
C GLU A 26 -6.02 16.04 -27.07
N LEU A 27 -5.14 15.75 -26.12
CA LEU A 27 -4.40 16.76 -25.36
C LEU A 27 -3.34 17.44 -26.21
N ARG A 28 -2.73 16.70 -27.12
CA ARG A 28 -1.74 17.25 -28.07
C ARG A 28 -2.40 18.18 -29.08
N ASP A 29 -3.54 17.81 -29.61
CA ASP A 29 -4.31 18.62 -30.56
C ASP A 29 -4.77 19.94 -29.87
N ALA A 30 -5.18 19.85 -28.60
CA ALA A 30 -5.51 21.01 -27.79
C ALA A 30 -4.31 21.94 -27.53
N GLU A 31 -3.11 21.42 -27.38
CA GLU A 31 -1.88 22.22 -27.19
C GLU A 31 -1.58 23.09 -28.42
N TYR A 32 -1.82 22.55 -29.62
CA TYR A 32 -1.59 23.26 -30.89
C TYR A 32 -2.87 23.83 -31.51
N SER A 33 -3.97 23.82 -30.77
CA SER A 33 -5.25 24.37 -31.24
C SER A 33 -5.17 25.85 -31.55
N THR A 34 -5.85 26.25 -32.63
CA THR A 34 -6.05 27.66 -32.97
C THR A 34 -7.07 28.35 -32.06
N ASP A 35 -7.86 27.60 -31.31
CA ASP A 35 -8.74 28.16 -30.27
C ASP A 35 -7.90 28.54 -29.02
N PRO A 36 -7.85 29.87 -28.70
CA PRO A 36 -7.09 30.34 -27.56
C PRO A 36 -7.54 29.74 -26.21
N ARG A 37 -8.79 29.28 -26.11
CA ARG A 37 -9.28 28.65 -24.88
C ARG A 37 -8.60 27.32 -24.65
N GLU A 38 -8.38 26.52 -25.67
CA GLU A 38 -7.73 25.21 -25.58
C GLU A 38 -6.22 25.38 -25.39
N SER A 39 -5.55 26.07 -26.28
CA SER A 39 -4.09 26.23 -26.22
C SER A 39 -3.62 26.96 -24.96
N ASN A 40 -4.31 28.04 -24.55
CA ASN A 40 -3.99 28.69 -23.27
C ASN A 40 -4.27 27.81 -22.05
N THR A 41 -5.32 26.98 -22.08
CA THR A 41 -5.58 26.03 -20.97
C THR A 41 -4.40 25.10 -20.79
N ILE A 42 -3.90 24.48 -21.84
CA ILE A 42 -2.71 23.61 -21.77
C ILE A 42 -1.47 24.38 -21.32
N LYS A 43 -1.24 25.55 -21.88
CA LYS A 43 -0.12 26.43 -21.53
C LYS A 43 -0.09 26.77 -20.03
N TYR A 44 -1.20 27.27 -19.52
CA TYR A 44 -1.28 27.62 -18.09
C TYR A 44 -1.28 26.40 -17.17
N ALA A 45 -1.88 25.29 -17.58
CA ALA A 45 -1.81 24.04 -16.84
C ALA A 45 -0.36 23.56 -16.66
N LYS A 46 0.46 23.63 -17.72
CA LYS A 46 1.91 23.32 -17.64
C LYS A 46 2.66 24.25 -16.69
N MET A 47 2.31 25.53 -16.65
CA MET A 47 2.94 26.51 -15.74
C MET A 47 2.55 26.28 -14.28
N LEU A 48 1.35 25.75 -14.02
CA LEU A 48 0.83 25.49 -12.69
C LEU A 48 1.18 24.09 -12.17
N GLU A 49 1.58 23.17 -13.06
CA GLU A 49 1.96 21.81 -12.64
C GLU A 49 3.12 21.85 -11.65
N GLY A 50 2.97 21.13 -10.53
CA GLY A 50 3.98 21.09 -9.47
C GLY A 50 3.92 22.24 -8.47
N THR A 51 3.07 23.24 -8.68
CA THR A 51 2.84 24.31 -7.70
C THR A 51 1.92 23.80 -6.56
N ILE A 52 2.10 24.37 -5.37
CA ILE A 52 1.26 24.02 -4.21
C ILE A 52 -0.13 24.64 -4.43
N ARG A 53 -1.14 23.78 -4.48
CA ARG A 53 -2.55 24.19 -4.61
C ARG A 53 -3.18 24.58 -3.27
N GLY A 54 -2.80 23.90 -2.20
CA GLY A 54 -3.37 24.10 -0.87
C GLY A 54 -2.72 23.19 0.16
N THR A 55 -3.10 23.39 1.40
CA THR A 55 -2.68 22.57 2.53
C THR A 55 -3.77 21.59 2.90
N GLY A 56 -3.40 20.44 3.48
CA GLY A 56 -4.31 19.44 3.99
C GLY A 56 -3.81 18.87 5.31
N ILE A 57 -4.70 18.24 6.06
CA ILE A 57 -4.35 17.52 7.28
C ILE A 57 -4.07 16.06 6.90
N HIS A 58 -2.99 15.49 7.42
CA HIS A 58 -2.74 14.05 7.32
C HIS A 58 -3.72 13.29 8.24
N ALA A 59 -4.33 12.22 7.74
CA ALA A 59 -5.41 11.52 8.45
C ALA A 59 -4.99 10.91 9.80
N CYS A 60 -3.70 10.57 9.98
CA CYS A 60 -3.23 9.85 11.16
C CYS A 60 -1.82 10.25 11.63
N GLY A 61 -1.14 11.17 10.94
CA GLY A 61 0.25 11.55 11.22
C GLY A 61 0.35 12.59 12.31
N PHE A 62 1.07 12.27 13.37
CA PHE A 62 1.42 13.18 14.46
C PHE A 62 2.91 13.47 14.45
N ILE A 63 3.26 14.75 14.66
CA ILE A 63 4.64 15.16 14.77
C ILE A 63 5.01 15.26 16.24
N ILE A 64 6.08 14.58 16.62
CA ILE A 64 6.60 14.54 17.98
C ILE A 64 7.88 15.35 18.06
N CYS A 65 7.96 16.28 19.02
CA CYS A 65 9.12 17.09 19.28
C CYS A 65 9.30 17.32 20.80
N ARG A 66 10.51 17.70 21.20
CA ARG A 66 10.85 17.93 22.59
C ARG A 66 10.30 19.27 23.12
N ASP A 67 10.37 20.28 22.28
CA ASP A 67 9.98 21.66 22.59
C ASP A 67 8.73 22.04 21.78
N PRO A 68 8.12 23.21 21.99
CA PRO A 68 6.98 23.66 21.21
C PRO A 68 7.27 23.56 19.69
N ILE A 69 6.35 22.98 18.95
CA ILE A 69 6.49 22.66 17.51
C ILE A 69 6.83 23.90 16.68
N SER A 70 6.33 25.06 17.08
CA SER A 70 6.60 26.36 16.42
C SER A 70 8.07 26.78 16.44
N ASN A 71 8.89 26.19 17.32
CA ASN A 71 10.33 26.43 17.36
C ASN A 71 11.07 25.68 16.23
N TRP A 72 10.42 24.70 15.62
CA TRP A 72 11.03 23.81 14.64
C TRP A 72 10.50 24.03 13.23
N VAL A 73 9.20 24.24 13.11
CA VAL A 73 8.54 24.35 11.80
C VAL A 73 7.39 25.37 11.86
N PRO A 74 7.06 26.01 10.74
CA PRO A 74 5.87 26.86 10.67
C PRO A 74 4.60 26.05 10.94
N VAL A 75 3.67 26.64 11.66
CA VAL A 75 2.39 26.04 12.04
C VAL A 75 1.24 26.94 11.60
N SER A 76 0.18 26.34 11.12
CA SER A 76 -1.10 26.98 10.85
C SER A 76 -2.23 26.21 11.52
N THR A 77 -3.45 26.68 11.37
CA THR A 77 -4.63 25.96 11.84
C THR A 77 -5.48 25.52 10.65
N ALA A 78 -6.09 24.36 10.78
CA ALA A 78 -7.09 23.87 9.85
C ALA A 78 -8.33 23.39 10.62
N ASP A 79 -9.45 23.25 9.92
CA ASP A 79 -10.67 22.75 10.53
C ASP A 79 -10.47 21.28 10.94
N ASP A 80 -10.87 20.95 12.15
CA ASP A 80 -10.79 19.60 12.65
C ASP A 80 -11.82 18.71 11.94
N PRO A 81 -11.41 17.59 11.33
CA PRO A 81 -12.33 16.74 10.57
C PRO A 81 -13.36 16.00 11.44
N ASP A 82 -13.02 15.74 12.70
CA ASP A 82 -13.86 14.96 13.63
C ASP A 82 -14.74 15.86 14.52
N PHE A 83 -14.33 17.12 14.73
CA PHE A 83 -15.00 18.06 15.62
C PHE A 83 -15.36 19.36 14.90
N PRO A 84 -16.54 19.45 14.26
CA PRO A 84 -16.98 20.65 13.56
C PRO A 84 -16.90 21.91 14.42
N GLY A 85 -16.27 22.94 13.88
CA GLY A 85 -16.08 24.24 14.58
C GLY A 85 -14.83 24.34 15.44
N LEU A 86 -14.08 23.25 15.61
CA LEU A 86 -12.75 23.29 16.22
C LEU A 86 -11.67 23.48 15.17
N LYS A 87 -10.53 24.01 15.61
CA LYS A 87 -9.31 24.18 14.79
C LYS A 87 -8.21 23.32 15.40
N THR A 88 -7.50 22.60 14.53
CA THR A 88 -6.33 21.82 14.92
C THR A 88 -5.05 22.45 14.38
N ALA A 89 -3.95 22.35 15.12
CA ALA A 89 -2.64 22.85 14.70
C ALA A 89 -2.04 21.88 13.68
N VAL A 90 -1.56 22.41 12.54
CA VAL A 90 -0.98 21.64 11.46
C VAL A 90 0.37 22.23 11.05
N THR A 91 1.40 21.39 10.97
CA THR A 91 2.71 21.79 10.45
C THR A 91 2.60 22.12 8.96
N GLN A 92 3.36 23.11 8.50
CA GLN A 92 3.28 23.60 7.12
C GLN A 92 4.32 22.96 6.19
N TYR A 93 5.26 22.19 6.71
CA TYR A 93 6.15 21.40 5.87
C TYR A 93 5.47 20.11 5.42
N ASP A 94 5.73 19.71 4.19
CA ASP A 94 5.27 18.45 3.63
C ASP A 94 5.75 17.24 4.44
N GLY A 95 4.91 16.22 4.58
CA GLY A 95 5.22 15.03 5.36
C GLY A 95 6.48 14.28 4.92
N HIS A 96 6.92 14.42 3.67
CA HIS A 96 8.17 13.84 3.18
C HIS A 96 9.40 14.65 3.60
N VAL A 97 9.22 15.93 3.90
CA VAL A 97 10.31 16.86 4.28
C VAL A 97 10.45 16.97 5.79
N ILE A 98 9.36 16.75 6.53
CA ILE A 98 9.30 16.97 7.98
C ILE A 98 10.39 16.22 8.75
N GLU A 99 10.68 14.98 8.36
CA GLU A 99 11.73 14.16 8.98
C GLU A 99 13.14 14.78 8.81
N SER A 100 13.37 15.52 7.72
CA SER A 100 14.65 16.20 7.46
C SER A 100 14.92 17.36 8.43
N THR A 101 13.89 17.84 9.13
CA THR A 101 14.03 18.86 10.18
C THR A 101 14.44 18.29 11.53
N GLY A 102 14.64 16.96 11.63
CA GLY A 102 14.96 16.27 12.87
C GLY A 102 13.75 15.94 13.76
N LEU A 103 12.54 16.14 13.24
CA LEU A 103 11.31 15.78 13.91
C LEU A 103 10.90 14.33 13.62
N ILE A 104 10.14 13.74 14.53
CA ILE A 104 9.61 12.37 14.39
C ILE A 104 8.16 12.47 13.94
N LYS A 105 7.83 11.85 12.80
CA LYS A 105 6.47 11.64 12.35
C LYS A 105 6.02 10.24 12.77
N MET A 106 4.94 10.16 13.51
CA MET A 106 4.34 8.91 13.94
C MET A 106 2.91 8.81 13.42
N ASP A 107 2.62 7.73 12.70
CA ASP A 107 1.32 7.50 12.10
C ASP A 107 0.49 6.55 12.98
N PHE A 108 -0.67 7.04 13.47
CA PHE A 108 -1.61 6.28 14.29
C PHE A 108 -2.86 5.95 13.47
N LEU A 109 -2.77 4.91 12.66
CA LEU A 109 -3.88 4.46 11.84
C LEU A 109 -4.64 3.34 12.55
N GLY A 110 -5.85 3.63 13.00
CA GLY A 110 -6.74 2.65 13.61
C GLY A 110 -7.43 1.76 12.58
N LEU A 111 -7.78 0.55 13.00
CA LEU A 111 -8.59 -0.39 12.20
C LEU A 111 -9.98 -0.53 12.83
N LYS A 112 -11.02 -0.02 12.16
CA LYS A 112 -12.41 -0.13 12.61
C LYS A 112 -12.84 -1.58 12.84
N THR A 113 -12.41 -2.50 11.97
CA THR A 113 -12.74 -3.94 12.08
C THR A 113 -12.29 -4.54 13.40
N LEU A 114 -11.14 -4.13 13.97
CA LEU A 114 -10.74 -4.61 15.30
C LEU A 114 -11.67 -4.08 16.41
N SER A 115 -12.19 -2.86 16.27
CA SER A 115 -13.19 -2.33 17.21
C SER A 115 -14.53 -3.05 17.09
N GLU A 116 -14.92 -3.41 15.87
CA GLU A 116 -16.13 -4.19 15.59
C GLU A 116 -16.02 -5.60 16.20
N LEU A 117 -14.89 -6.27 16.03
CA LEU A 117 -14.63 -7.58 16.64
C LEU A 117 -14.67 -7.50 18.17
N LYS A 118 -14.04 -6.48 18.76
CA LYS A 118 -14.07 -6.27 20.22
C LYS A 118 -15.49 -6.06 20.74
N GLU A 119 -16.32 -5.30 20.01
CA GLU A 119 -17.72 -5.09 20.39
C GLU A 119 -18.55 -6.36 20.20
N ALA A 120 -18.32 -7.13 19.13
CA ALA A 120 -18.96 -8.42 18.92
C ALA A 120 -18.68 -9.39 20.09
N CYS A 121 -17.42 -9.52 20.52
CA CYS A 121 -17.07 -10.35 21.70
C CYS A 121 -17.81 -9.90 22.96
N LYS A 122 -17.96 -8.59 23.17
CA LYS A 122 -18.71 -8.00 24.28
C LYS A 122 -20.21 -8.38 24.22
N VAL A 123 -20.83 -8.29 23.02
CA VAL A 123 -22.22 -8.68 22.81
C VAL A 123 -22.40 -10.17 23.08
N VAL A 124 -21.52 -11.05 22.58
CA VAL A 124 -21.56 -12.49 22.84
C VAL A 124 -21.50 -12.78 24.35
N LYS A 125 -20.59 -12.12 25.07
CA LYS A 125 -20.49 -12.27 26.53
C LYS A 125 -21.78 -11.86 27.24
N GLN A 126 -22.39 -10.75 26.82
CA GLN A 126 -23.62 -10.25 27.42
C GLN A 126 -24.85 -11.13 27.13
N THR A 127 -24.93 -11.71 25.92
CA THR A 127 -26.10 -12.47 25.48
C THR A 127 -26.03 -13.96 25.78
N LEU A 128 -24.83 -14.54 25.64
CA LEU A 128 -24.62 -16.00 25.80
C LEU A 128 -23.83 -16.35 27.05
N GLY A 129 -23.18 -15.38 27.70
CA GLY A 129 -22.32 -15.61 28.86
C GLY A 129 -20.96 -16.21 28.49
N GLU A 130 -20.65 -16.30 27.19
CA GLU A 130 -19.41 -16.90 26.67
C GLU A 130 -18.32 -15.85 26.45
N ASP A 131 -17.09 -16.16 26.87
CA ASP A 131 -15.91 -15.36 26.55
C ASP A 131 -15.26 -15.91 25.26
N VAL A 132 -15.11 -15.04 24.24
CA VAL A 132 -14.41 -15.36 23.01
C VAL A 132 -12.98 -14.83 23.12
N ASP A 133 -12.01 -15.74 23.12
CA ASP A 133 -10.58 -15.42 23.11
C ASP A 133 -10.08 -15.34 21.68
N LEU A 134 -9.85 -14.10 21.18
CA LEU A 134 -9.38 -13.86 19.81
C LEU A 134 -7.90 -14.16 19.62
N ASP A 135 -7.11 -14.24 20.70
CA ASP A 135 -5.67 -14.48 20.62
C ASP A 135 -5.33 -15.97 20.48
N HIS A 136 -6.28 -16.85 20.78
CA HIS A 136 -6.08 -18.31 20.75
C HIS A 136 -7.07 -19.04 19.83
N ILE A 137 -7.57 -18.36 18.77
CA ILE A 137 -8.37 -19.02 17.74
C ILE A 137 -7.53 -20.03 16.95
N PRO A 138 -8.07 -21.23 16.63
CA PRO A 138 -7.38 -22.20 15.78
C PRO A 138 -7.18 -21.61 14.36
N ILE A 139 -5.96 -21.71 13.85
CA ILE A 139 -5.60 -21.22 12.51
C ILE A 139 -5.66 -22.31 11.43
N ASP A 140 -6.10 -23.51 11.82
CA ASP A 140 -6.15 -24.72 10.98
C ASP A 140 -7.57 -25.28 10.80
N ASP A 141 -8.61 -24.45 11.07
CA ASP A 141 -9.99 -24.87 10.91
C ASP A 141 -10.37 -25.10 9.44
N THR A 142 -10.66 -26.36 9.11
CA THR A 142 -10.96 -26.79 7.74
C THR A 142 -12.19 -26.11 7.15
N LEU A 143 -13.24 -25.89 7.95
CA LEU A 143 -14.47 -25.26 7.46
C LEU A 143 -14.24 -23.80 7.07
N THR A 144 -13.38 -23.12 7.81
CA THR A 144 -12.96 -21.75 7.47
C THR A 144 -12.19 -21.73 6.14
N TYR A 145 -11.23 -22.65 5.92
CA TYR A 145 -10.55 -22.73 4.62
C TYR A 145 -11.50 -23.06 3.46
N GLU A 146 -12.47 -23.95 3.66
CA GLU A 146 -13.49 -24.21 2.65
C GLU A 146 -14.30 -22.97 2.28
N LEU A 147 -14.63 -22.10 3.26
CA LEU A 147 -15.28 -20.82 3.00
C LEU A 147 -14.42 -19.94 2.08
N TYR A 148 -13.12 -19.81 2.39
CA TYR A 148 -12.16 -19.07 1.56
C TYR A 148 -12.01 -19.70 0.16
N GLN A 149 -11.93 -21.02 0.06
CA GLN A 149 -11.83 -21.73 -1.23
C GLN A 149 -13.07 -21.53 -2.11
N ARG A 150 -14.25 -21.37 -1.52
CA ARG A 150 -15.48 -21.02 -2.24
C ARG A 150 -15.54 -19.54 -2.61
N GLY A 151 -14.66 -18.71 -2.06
CA GLY A 151 -14.70 -17.25 -2.23
C GLY A 151 -15.92 -16.60 -1.60
N GLN A 152 -16.54 -17.21 -0.61
CA GLN A 152 -17.69 -16.69 0.11
C GLN A 152 -17.26 -15.80 1.29
N THR A 153 -16.46 -14.78 0.99
CA THR A 153 -15.70 -14.01 1.97
C THR A 153 -16.24 -12.59 2.18
N ILE A 154 -17.50 -12.35 1.86
CA ILE A 154 -18.19 -11.11 2.25
C ILE A 154 -18.25 -11.03 3.78
N GLY A 155 -17.86 -9.89 4.34
CA GLY A 155 -17.74 -9.69 5.78
C GLY A 155 -16.41 -10.13 6.38
N THR A 156 -15.51 -10.73 5.59
CA THR A 156 -14.15 -11.05 6.05
C THR A 156 -13.17 -9.97 5.62
N PHE A 157 -12.58 -9.30 6.61
CA PHE A 157 -11.70 -8.15 6.40
C PHE A 157 -10.61 -8.40 5.37
N GLN A 158 -10.48 -7.49 4.39
CA GLN A 158 -9.50 -7.52 3.29
C GLN A 158 -9.70 -8.64 2.24
N PHE A 159 -10.71 -9.51 2.39
CA PHE A 159 -10.97 -10.60 1.44
C PHE A 159 -12.30 -10.47 0.69
N GLU A 160 -12.99 -9.34 0.81
CA GLU A 160 -14.36 -9.14 0.34
C GLU A 160 -14.48 -8.76 -1.14
N SER A 161 -13.43 -8.19 -1.74
CA SER A 161 -13.52 -7.67 -3.11
C SER A 161 -13.74 -8.81 -4.12
N PRO A 162 -14.51 -8.58 -5.21
CA PRO A 162 -14.77 -9.60 -6.23
C PRO A 162 -13.48 -10.16 -6.84
N GLY A 163 -12.44 -9.32 -7.02
CA GLY A 163 -11.14 -9.76 -7.52
C GLY A 163 -10.41 -10.68 -6.54
N MET A 164 -10.41 -10.37 -5.25
CA MET A 164 -9.85 -11.23 -4.22
C MET A 164 -10.60 -12.56 -4.15
N GLN A 165 -11.93 -12.54 -4.16
CA GLN A 165 -12.76 -13.75 -4.16
C GLN A 165 -12.48 -14.66 -5.35
N LYS A 166 -12.23 -14.06 -6.54
CA LYS A 166 -11.80 -14.82 -7.73
C LYS A 166 -10.49 -15.55 -7.46
N TYR A 167 -9.46 -14.84 -6.99
CA TYR A 167 -8.16 -15.45 -6.71
C TYR A 167 -8.21 -16.50 -5.61
N LEU A 168 -9.03 -16.32 -4.58
CA LEU A 168 -9.23 -17.33 -3.52
C LEU A 168 -9.79 -18.66 -4.08
N ARG A 169 -10.74 -18.58 -5.01
CA ARG A 169 -11.28 -19.78 -5.68
C ARG A 169 -10.23 -20.53 -6.51
N GLU A 170 -9.31 -19.79 -7.11
CA GLU A 170 -8.21 -20.36 -7.90
C GLU A 170 -7.08 -20.88 -7.00
N LEU A 171 -6.73 -20.15 -5.94
CA LEU A 171 -5.69 -20.49 -4.98
C LEU A 171 -6.04 -21.74 -4.16
N LYS A 172 -7.29 -21.87 -3.73
CA LYS A 172 -7.77 -22.90 -2.81
C LYS A 172 -6.89 -22.98 -1.56
N PRO A 173 -6.86 -21.93 -0.72
CA PRO A 173 -5.98 -21.89 0.44
C PRO A 173 -6.24 -23.06 1.37
N THR A 174 -5.16 -23.62 1.92
CA THR A 174 -5.19 -24.78 2.83
C THR A 174 -4.44 -24.52 4.12
N VAL A 175 -3.62 -23.47 4.16
CA VAL A 175 -2.84 -23.06 5.32
C VAL A 175 -2.92 -21.53 5.46
N PHE A 176 -2.63 -21.04 6.67
CA PHE A 176 -2.75 -19.62 6.99
C PHE A 176 -1.78 -18.76 6.17
N GLU A 177 -0.60 -19.30 5.87
CA GLU A 177 0.42 -18.65 5.04
C GLU A 177 -0.08 -18.33 3.63
N ASP A 178 -0.97 -19.14 3.06
CA ASP A 178 -1.60 -18.86 1.76
C ASP A 178 -2.42 -17.57 1.79
N LEU A 179 -3.16 -17.37 2.88
CA LEU A 179 -3.99 -16.16 3.06
C LEU A 179 -3.12 -14.92 3.29
N ILE A 180 -2.05 -15.05 4.09
CA ILE A 180 -1.09 -13.96 4.33
C ILE A 180 -0.44 -13.54 3.00
N ALA A 181 0.05 -14.53 2.22
CA ALA A 181 0.70 -14.27 0.94
C ALA A 181 -0.27 -13.63 -0.07
N MET A 182 -1.50 -14.13 -0.17
CA MET A 182 -2.51 -13.56 -1.07
C MET A 182 -2.82 -12.10 -0.71
N ASN A 183 -2.96 -11.79 0.59
CA ASN A 183 -3.18 -10.42 1.04
C ASN A 183 -1.99 -9.50 0.73
N ALA A 184 -0.77 -10.02 0.80
CA ALA A 184 0.43 -9.28 0.43
C ALA A 184 0.55 -9.06 -1.09
N LEU A 185 0.17 -10.05 -1.90
CA LEU A 185 0.25 -10.01 -3.36
C LEU A 185 -0.87 -9.17 -4.00
N TYR A 186 -2.06 -9.14 -3.39
CA TYR A 186 -3.23 -8.46 -3.96
C TYR A 186 -3.14 -6.93 -3.83
N ARG A 187 -2.19 -6.34 -4.54
CA ARG A 187 -1.98 -4.88 -4.65
C ARG A 187 -1.30 -4.54 -5.96
N PRO A 188 -1.45 -3.32 -6.50
CA PRO A 188 -0.79 -2.92 -7.75
C PRO A 188 0.71 -3.16 -7.71
N GLY A 189 1.24 -3.85 -8.72
CA GLY A 189 2.61 -4.31 -8.85
C GLY A 189 2.74 -5.80 -8.51
N PRO A 190 2.67 -6.22 -7.24
CA PRO A 190 2.80 -7.64 -6.88
C PRO A 190 1.71 -8.57 -7.44
N MET A 191 0.55 -8.02 -7.85
CA MET A 191 -0.55 -8.80 -8.46
C MET A 191 -0.11 -9.62 -9.67
N ASP A 192 0.90 -9.19 -10.41
CA ASP A 192 1.39 -9.87 -11.60
C ASP A 192 1.99 -11.26 -11.27
N TYR A 193 2.38 -11.49 -10.01
CA TYR A 193 2.92 -12.76 -9.52
C TYR A 193 1.84 -13.73 -9.00
N ILE A 194 0.59 -13.30 -8.85
CA ILE A 194 -0.49 -14.16 -8.33
C ILE A 194 -0.71 -15.40 -9.20
N PRO A 195 -0.74 -15.31 -10.55
CA PRO A 195 -0.92 -16.52 -11.38
C PRO A 195 0.16 -17.57 -11.13
N SER A 196 1.44 -17.20 -11.10
CA SER A 196 2.54 -18.13 -10.79
C SER A 196 2.47 -18.66 -9.35
N PHE A 197 2.10 -17.84 -8.38
CA PHE A 197 1.89 -18.26 -7.00
C PHE A 197 0.84 -19.37 -6.92
N ILE A 198 -0.31 -19.17 -7.56
CA ILE A 198 -1.40 -20.14 -7.63
C ILE A 198 -0.96 -21.41 -8.36
N ALA A 199 -0.32 -21.27 -9.51
CA ALA A 199 0.13 -22.41 -10.31
C ALA A 199 1.15 -23.28 -9.56
N ARG A 200 2.10 -22.68 -8.86
CA ARG A 200 3.11 -23.38 -8.05
C ARG A 200 2.49 -24.06 -6.85
N LYS A 201 1.61 -23.39 -6.11
CA LYS A 201 0.87 -24.00 -5.01
C LYS A 201 0.08 -25.23 -5.46
N ASN A 202 -0.61 -25.13 -6.59
CA ASN A 202 -1.46 -26.21 -7.12
C ASN A 202 -0.66 -27.28 -7.90
N GLY A 203 0.67 -27.22 -7.92
CA GLY A 203 1.53 -28.19 -8.63
C GLY A 203 1.45 -28.11 -10.17
N GLN A 204 0.94 -27.02 -10.73
CA GLN A 204 0.83 -26.77 -12.17
C GLN A 204 2.09 -26.12 -12.74
N GLU A 205 2.89 -25.50 -11.90
CA GLU A 205 4.19 -24.91 -12.22
C GLU A 205 5.24 -25.43 -11.24
N GLU A 206 6.43 -25.76 -11.72
CA GLU A 206 7.54 -26.21 -10.89
C GLU A 206 8.06 -25.06 -9.99
N ILE A 207 8.26 -25.33 -8.71
CA ILE A 207 8.89 -24.38 -7.81
C ILE A 207 10.39 -24.37 -8.12
N LYS A 208 10.90 -23.21 -8.54
CA LYS A 208 12.32 -23.02 -8.86
C LYS A 208 12.93 -21.96 -7.97
N TYR A 209 14.16 -22.22 -7.57
CA TYR A 209 15.01 -21.28 -6.84
C TYR A 209 16.23 -21.01 -7.71
N ASP A 210 16.52 -19.72 -7.98
CA ASP A 210 17.69 -19.33 -8.77
C ASP A 210 19.01 -19.80 -8.12
N ILE A 211 19.02 -19.83 -6.79
CA ILE A 211 20.14 -20.35 -5.98
C ILE A 211 19.55 -21.26 -4.91
N PRO A 212 20.08 -22.49 -4.70
CA PRO A 212 19.47 -23.45 -3.77
C PRO A 212 19.24 -22.97 -2.34
N CYS A 213 20.11 -22.09 -1.82
CA CYS A 213 19.95 -21.56 -0.47
C CYS A 213 18.74 -20.61 -0.30
N MET A 214 18.12 -20.15 -1.39
CA MET A 214 16.90 -19.32 -1.34
C MET A 214 15.69 -20.13 -0.87
N GLU A 215 15.68 -21.44 -1.06
CA GLU A 215 14.61 -22.31 -0.59
C GLU A 215 14.29 -22.08 0.88
N LYS A 216 15.31 -21.94 1.72
CA LYS A 216 15.16 -21.69 3.16
C LYS A 216 14.23 -20.52 3.49
N TYR A 217 14.19 -19.50 2.63
CA TYR A 217 13.45 -18.25 2.85
C TYR A 217 12.19 -18.13 1.99
N LEU A 218 12.12 -18.89 0.88
CA LEU A 218 11.04 -18.75 -0.09
C LEU A 218 10.13 -19.98 -0.21
N LYS A 219 10.38 -21.07 0.52
CA LYS A 219 9.56 -22.29 0.40
C LYS A 219 8.08 -22.04 0.74
N ASP A 220 7.79 -21.24 1.77
CA ASP A 220 6.43 -20.95 2.22
C ASP A 220 5.68 -19.99 1.27
N THR A 221 6.40 -19.39 0.32
CA THR A 221 5.86 -18.54 -0.76
C THR A 221 6.12 -19.13 -2.15
N TYR A 222 6.32 -20.45 -2.22
CA TYR A 222 6.48 -21.21 -3.47
C TYR A 222 7.56 -20.64 -4.40
N GLY A 223 8.68 -20.18 -3.82
CA GLY A 223 9.80 -19.61 -4.56
C GLY A 223 9.60 -18.17 -5.05
N ILE A 224 8.55 -17.50 -4.63
CA ILE A 224 8.28 -16.10 -4.98
C ILE A 224 8.65 -15.19 -3.80
N THR A 225 9.36 -14.12 -4.07
CA THR A 225 9.65 -13.09 -3.07
C THR A 225 8.40 -12.22 -2.87
N VAL A 226 7.72 -12.38 -1.75
CA VAL A 226 6.47 -11.71 -1.40
C VAL A 226 6.68 -10.63 -0.33
N TYR A 227 7.49 -10.93 0.69
CA TYR A 227 7.64 -10.10 1.89
C TYR A 227 8.93 -9.29 1.89
N GLN A 228 8.88 -8.13 2.52
CA GLN A 228 10.06 -7.29 2.71
C GLN A 228 11.17 -8.00 3.50
N GLU A 229 10.79 -8.80 4.49
CA GLU A 229 11.69 -9.61 5.31
C GLU A 229 12.47 -10.63 4.46
N GLN A 230 11.84 -11.21 3.45
CA GLN A 230 12.51 -12.12 2.51
C GLN A 230 13.60 -11.39 1.74
N VAL A 231 13.33 -10.17 1.25
CA VAL A 231 14.35 -9.35 0.57
C VAL A 231 15.53 -9.06 1.49
N MET A 232 15.26 -8.66 2.73
CA MET A 232 16.30 -8.37 3.72
C MET A 232 17.13 -9.60 4.08
N LEU A 233 16.49 -10.75 4.23
CA LEU A 233 17.19 -12.00 4.56
C LEU A 233 18.00 -12.51 3.37
N LEU A 234 17.46 -12.44 2.16
CA LEU A 234 18.16 -12.82 0.94
C LEU A 234 19.38 -11.91 0.67
N SER A 235 19.25 -10.59 0.79
CA SER A 235 20.39 -9.68 0.60
C SER A 235 21.52 -9.95 1.59
N ARG A 236 21.19 -10.29 2.83
CA ARG A 236 22.17 -10.69 3.83
C ARG A 236 22.82 -12.04 3.52
N GLN A 237 22.04 -13.01 3.06
CA GLN A 237 22.52 -14.35 2.75
C GLN A 237 23.36 -14.40 1.48
N LEU A 238 22.96 -13.69 0.43
CA LEU A 238 23.56 -13.77 -0.90
C LEU A 238 24.67 -12.75 -1.11
N ALA A 239 24.51 -11.55 -0.53
CA ALA A 239 25.45 -10.42 -0.73
C ALA A 239 26.18 -10.02 0.56
N ASN A 240 26.04 -10.79 1.65
CA ASN A 240 26.66 -10.50 2.96
C ASN A 240 26.31 -9.10 3.52
N PHE A 241 25.13 -8.57 3.19
CA PHE A 241 24.69 -7.30 3.72
C PHE A 241 24.57 -7.34 5.25
N THR A 242 24.97 -6.27 5.89
CA THR A 242 24.66 -6.03 7.30
C THR A 242 23.16 -5.79 7.49
N ARG A 243 22.70 -5.76 8.74
CA ARG A 243 21.29 -5.40 9.03
C ARG A 243 20.95 -4.00 8.55
N GLY A 244 21.88 -3.04 8.70
CA GLY A 244 21.67 -1.67 8.24
C GLY A 244 21.55 -1.54 6.73
N GLU A 245 22.43 -2.21 5.98
CA GLU A 245 22.40 -2.22 4.51
C GLU A 245 21.13 -2.89 3.97
N SER A 246 20.72 -4.02 4.55
CA SER A 246 19.46 -4.69 4.14
C SER A 246 18.23 -3.84 4.42
N ASP A 247 18.21 -3.06 5.51
CA ASP A 247 17.12 -2.11 5.80
C ASP A 247 17.16 -0.90 4.86
N ALA A 248 18.34 -0.41 4.50
CA ALA A 248 18.50 0.64 3.50
C ALA A 248 17.98 0.20 2.12
N LEU A 249 18.32 -1.04 1.69
CA LEU A 249 17.78 -1.64 0.46
C LEU A 249 16.25 -1.72 0.50
N ARG A 250 15.67 -2.25 1.57
CA ARG A 250 14.22 -2.32 1.77
C ARG A 250 13.56 -0.94 1.63
N LYS A 251 14.13 0.08 2.27
CA LYS A 251 13.62 1.47 2.20
C LYS A 251 13.73 2.04 0.79
N ALA A 252 14.84 1.77 0.09
CA ALA A 252 15.05 2.23 -1.27
C ALA A 252 14.04 1.61 -2.24
N MET A 253 13.81 0.30 -2.13
CA MET A 253 12.79 -0.41 -2.92
C MET A 253 11.39 0.12 -2.63
N GLY A 254 11.01 0.27 -1.37
CA GLY A 254 9.70 0.79 -0.96
C GLY A 254 9.43 2.22 -1.46
N LYS A 255 10.46 3.06 -1.47
CA LYS A 255 10.40 4.45 -1.98
C LYS A 255 10.69 4.55 -3.49
N LYS A 256 10.89 3.43 -4.19
CA LYS A 256 11.24 3.34 -5.62
C LYS A 256 12.44 4.21 -6.03
N LYS A 257 13.44 4.30 -5.16
CA LYS A 257 14.69 5.04 -5.41
C LYS A 257 15.65 4.17 -6.21
N LYS A 258 15.56 4.21 -7.53
CA LYS A 258 16.41 3.42 -8.43
C LYS A 258 17.89 3.70 -8.23
N ASP A 259 18.26 4.96 -8.07
CA ASP A 259 19.61 5.45 -7.82
C ASP A 259 20.32 4.87 -6.58
N ILE A 260 19.57 4.24 -5.69
CA ILE A 260 20.10 3.56 -4.49
C ILE A 260 20.05 2.03 -4.64
N VAL A 261 19.15 1.53 -5.48
CA VAL A 261 18.94 0.08 -5.70
C VAL A 261 19.93 -0.46 -6.71
N ASP A 262 20.27 0.32 -7.75
CA ASP A 262 21.27 0.02 -8.77
C ASP A 262 22.70 0.21 -8.22
#